data_6d50ced1024ef3108fe886a92249a65d
#
_entry.id   6d50ced1024ef3108fe886a92249a65d
#
_cell.length_a   1.000
_cell.length_b   1.000
_cell.length_c   1.000
_cell.angle_alpha   90.00
_cell.angle_beta   90.00
_cell.angle_gamma   90.00
#
_symmetry.space_group_name_H-M   'P 1'
#
loop_
_entity.id
_entity.type
_entity.pdbx_description
1 polymer ?
#
loop_
_entity_poly.entity_id
_entity_poly.type
_entity_poly.pdbx_seq_one_letter_code
_entity_poly.pdbx_strand_id
1 'polypeptide(L)'
;MTVHVDLAWLLGIAQKMIPSDPEITDWGSLEAARARHAFHLMGTPVYDLPHHRAAALLHQLVRVPALEHSNELFAVAVAAAYLHASGHPVDVTSEDAIGLVDRVLTGEADAREVAATLKTWAAPDA
;
A
#
# COMPACT_ATOMS: atom_id res chain seq x y z
N MET A 1 14.25 -3.66 -12.36
CA MET A 1 12.95 -4.03 -12.99
C MET A 1 11.81 -3.47 -12.14
N THR A 2 10.82 -2.88 -12.79
CA THR A 2 9.66 -2.33 -12.08
C THR A 2 8.64 -3.44 -11.81
N VAL A 3 8.20 -3.55 -10.56
CA VAL A 3 7.14 -4.47 -10.17
C VAL A 3 5.80 -3.75 -10.22
N HIS A 4 4.84 -4.30 -10.95
CA HIS A 4 3.46 -3.87 -10.91
C HIS A 4 2.60 -5.04 -10.43
N VAL A 5 1.61 -4.74 -9.61
CA VAL A 5 0.71 -5.76 -9.08
C VAL A 5 -0.67 -5.67 -9.76
N ASP A 6 -1.41 -6.75 -9.74
CA ASP A 6 -2.75 -6.83 -10.33
C ASP A 6 -3.82 -7.07 -9.26
N LEU A 7 -5.08 -7.14 -9.67
CA LEU A 7 -6.19 -7.37 -8.74
C LEU A 7 -6.07 -8.72 -8.04
N ALA A 8 -5.61 -9.75 -8.75
CA ALA A 8 -5.44 -11.08 -8.15
C ALA A 8 -4.43 -11.05 -7.00
N TRP A 9 -3.35 -10.29 -7.17
CA TRP A 9 -2.35 -10.13 -6.12
C TRP A 9 -2.93 -9.42 -4.90
N LEU A 10 -3.68 -8.33 -5.12
CA LEU A 10 -4.33 -7.59 -4.03
C LEU A 10 -5.33 -8.47 -3.29
N LEU A 11 -6.14 -9.22 -4.03
CA LEU A 11 -7.07 -10.17 -3.43
C LEU A 11 -6.34 -11.24 -2.61
N GLY A 12 -5.22 -11.74 -3.12
CA GLY A 12 -4.39 -12.70 -2.42
C GLY A 12 -3.87 -12.17 -1.07
N ILE A 13 -3.47 -10.91 -1.00
CA ILE A 13 -3.05 -10.29 0.25
C ILE A 13 -4.22 -10.25 1.25
N ALA A 14 -5.41 -9.85 0.78
CA ALA A 14 -6.59 -9.82 1.64
C ALA A 14 -6.92 -11.21 2.20
N GLN A 15 -6.84 -12.24 1.39
CA GLN A 15 -7.18 -13.61 1.79
C GLN A 15 -6.13 -14.23 2.71
N LYS A 16 -4.84 -13.94 2.48
CA LYS A 16 -3.74 -14.61 3.19
C LYS A 16 -3.31 -13.89 4.45
N MET A 17 -3.39 -12.57 4.48
CA MET A 17 -2.78 -11.77 5.53
C MET A 17 -3.78 -11.10 6.46
N ILE A 18 -5.06 -11.05 6.08
CA ILE A 18 -6.07 -10.38 6.90
C ILE A 18 -6.93 -11.44 7.60
N PRO A 19 -6.98 -11.42 8.95
CA PRO A 19 -7.78 -12.39 9.71
C PRO A 19 -9.28 -12.32 9.36
N SER A 20 -9.95 -13.45 9.46
CA SER A 20 -11.39 -13.59 9.27
C SER A 20 -11.89 -13.45 7.84
N ASP A 21 -10.98 -13.48 6.87
CA ASP A 21 -11.29 -13.49 5.43
C ASP A 21 -12.38 -12.47 5.06
N PRO A 22 -12.11 -11.16 5.21
CA PRO A 22 -13.11 -10.12 4.95
C PRO A 22 -13.56 -10.11 3.49
N GLU A 23 -14.84 -9.85 3.28
CA GLU A 23 -15.38 -9.69 1.93
C GLU A 23 -14.90 -8.39 1.30
N ILE A 24 -14.75 -8.42 -0.02
CA ILE A 24 -14.48 -7.21 -0.80
C ILE A 24 -15.82 -6.48 -0.97
N THR A 25 -15.92 -5.28 -0.42
CA THR A 25 -17.12 -4.45 -0.49
C THR A 25 -17.03 -3.36 -1.57
N ASP A 26 -15.81 -3.05 -2.02
CA ASP A 26 -15.60 -2.04 -3.06
C ASP A 26 -14.46 -2.47 -3.99
N TRP A 27 -14.80 -3.20 -5.04
CA TRP A 27 -13.84 -3.61 -6.07
C TRP A 27 -13.24 -2.40 -6.80
N GLY A 28 -14.00 -1.30 -6.89
CA GLY A 28 -13.53 -0.06 -7.50
C GLY A 28 -12.34 0.53 -6.76
N SER A 29 -12.32 0.42 -5.44
CA SER A 29 -11.17 0.89 -4.65
C SER A 29 -9.92 0.05 -4.92
N LEU A 30 -10.04 -1.27 -5.02
CA LEU A 30 -8.92 -2.13 -5.39
C LEU A 30 -8.39 -1.78 -6.78
N GLU A 31 -9.28 -1.61 -7.76
CA GLU A 31 -8.88 -1.24 -9.12
C GLU A 31 -8.24 0.14 -9.15
N ALA A 32 -8.76 1.09 -8.39
CA ALA A 32 -8.16 2.43 -8.30
C ALA A 32 -6.75 2.37 -7.72
N ALA A 33 -6.52 1.55 -6.70
CA ALA A 33 -5.19 1.37 -6.12
C ALA A 33 -4.23 0.76 -7.15
N ARG A 34 -4.67 -0.29 -7.83
CA ARG A 34 -3.88 -0.94 -8.90
C ARG A 34 -3.52 0.06 -9.99
N ALA A 35 -4.51 0.77 -10.51
CA ALA A 35 -4.32 1.71 -11.61
C ALA A 35 -3.40 2.86 -11.19
N ARG A 36 -3.58 3.37 -9.98
CA ARG A 36 -2.82 4.51 -9.49
C ARG A 36 -1.33 4.20 -9.37
N HIS A 37 -0.97 3.05 -8.79
CA HIS A 37 0.45 2.74 -8.59
C HIS A 37 1.22 2.54 -9.90
N ALA A 38 0.53 2.14 -10.96
CA ALA A 38 1.12 1.86 -12.28
C ALA A 38 0.88 3.00 -13.29
N PHE A 39 0.33 4.13 -12.83
CA PHE A 39 -0.10 5.19 -13.73
C PHE A 39 1.06 5.86 -14.45
N HIS A 40 0.91 6.02 -15.76
CA HIS A 40 1.84 6.76 -16.61
C HIS A 40 1.13 8.00 -17.14
N LEU A 41 1.86 9.11 -17.18
CA LEU A 41 1.40 10.34 -17.80
C LEU A 41 2.35 10.66 -18.95
N MET A 42 1.81 10.65 -20.17
CA MET A 42 2.58 10.91 -21.40
C MET A 42 3.82 10.00 -21.51
N GLY A 43 3.64 8.72 -21.16
CA GLY A 43 4.70 7.71 -21.23
C GLY A 43 5.67 7.69 -20.05
N THR A 44 5.48 8.57 -19.06
CA THR A 44 6.35 8.65 -17.88
C THR A 44 5.63 8.14 -16.65
N PRO A 45 6.23 7.25 -15.85
CA PRO A 45 5.60 6.80 -14.61
C PRO A 45 5.43 7.97 -13.64
N VAL A 46 4.23 8.12 -13.09
CA VAL A 46 3.97 9.14 -12.05
C VAL A 46 4.63 8.73 -10.73
N TYR A 47 4.63 7.44 -10.43
CA TYR A 47 5.29 6.87 -9.26
C TYR A 47 6.45 6.00 -9.76
N ASP A 48 7.65 6.60 -9.86
CA ASP A 48 8.80 5.98 -10.52
C ASP A 48 9.70 5.16 -9.60
N LEU A 49 9.52 5.27 -8.28
CA LEU A 49 10.28 4.51 -7.29
C LEU A 49 9.37 3.52 -6.54
N PRO A 50 9.92 2.38 -6.06
CA PRO A 50 9.10 1.40 -5.34
C PRO A 50 8.36 1.98 -4.14
N HIS A 51 8.99 2.85 -3.37
CA HIS A 51 8.36 3.48 -2.20
C HIS A 51 7.22 4.41 -2.60
N HIS A 52 7.33 5.08 -3.75
CA HIS A 52 6.26 5.92 -4.27
C HIS A 52 5.05 5.07 -4.71
N ARG A 53 5.29 3.92 -5.35
CA ARG A 53 4.21 3.01 -5.75
C ARG A 53 3.55 2.37 -4.54
N ALA A 54 4.34 1.93 -3.56
CA ALA A 54 3.81 1.41 -2.30
C ALA A 54 2.96 2.46 -1.57
N ALA A 55 3.43 3.71 -1.57
CA ALA A 55 2.70 4.83 -0.96
C ALA A 55 1.37 5.09 -1.67
N ALA A 56 1.35 5.01 -3.00
CA ALA A 56 0.11 5.18 -3.77
C ALA A 56 -0.91 4.09 -3.42
N LEU A 57 -0.46 2.83 -3.29
CA LEU A 57 -1.31 1.72 -2.88
C LEU A 57 -1.87 1.94 -1.47
N LEU A 58 -1.01 2.24 -0.50
CA LEU A 58 -1.42 2.46 0.89
C LEU A 58 -2.39 3.63 1.00
N HIS A 59 -2.02 4.76 0.44
CA HIS A 59 -2.83 5.98 0.52
C HIS A 59 -4.25 5.74 -0.02
N GLN A 60 -4.36 5.10 -1.18
CA GLN A 60 -5.65 4.80 -1.79
C GLN A 60 -6.48 3.87 -0.89
N LEU A 61 -5.88 2.80 -0.41
CA LEU A 61 -6.61 1.78 0.36
C LEU A 61 -7.00 2.26 1.76
N VAL A 62 -6.27 3.20 2.34
CA VAL A 62 -6.68 3.85 3.59
C VAL A 62 -7.82 4.81 3.35
N ARG A 63 -7.74 5.65 2.31
CA ARG A 63 -8.72 6.69 2.04
C ARG A 63 -10.05 6.15 1.53
N VAL A 64 -10.02 5.07 0.76
CA VAL A 64 -11.23 4.46 0.20
C VAL A 64 -11.24 2.98 0.57
N PRO A 65 -11.93 2.61 1.66
CA PRO A 65 -11.94 1.23 2.13
C PRO A 65 -12.50 0.27 1.08
N ALA A 66 -11.83 -0.85 0.88
CA ALA A 66 -12.21 -1.88 -0.09
C ALA A 66 -12.82 -3.12 0.57
N LEU A 67 -12.57 -3.32 1.86
CA LEU A 67 -12.98 -4.52 2.60
C LEU A 67 -14.08 -4.18 3.61
N GLU A 68 -14.81 -5.19 4.04
CA GLU A 68 -15.84 -5.02 5.07
C GLU A 68 -15.23 -4.61 6.43
N HIS A 69 -13.96 -4.98 6.69
CA HIS A 69 -13.24 -4.58 7.90
C HIS A 69 -11.73 -4.69 7.70
N SER A 70 -10.96 -4.18 8.66
CA SER A 70 -9.48 -4.29 8.72
C SER A 70 -8.78 -3.59 7.55
N ASN A 71 -9.35 -2.52 7.06
CA ASN A 71 -8.82 -1.79 5.90
C ASN A 71 -7.46 -1.16 6.17
N GLU A 72 -7.22 -0.68 7.39
CA GLU A 72 -5.94 -0.09 7.78
C GLU A 72 -4.83 -1.14 7.76
N LEU A 73 -5.11 -2.32 8.34
CA LEU A 73 -4.17 -3.43 8.31
C LEU A 73 -3.90 -3.88 6.87
N PHE A 74 -4.94 -3.98 6.05
CA PHE A 74 -4.82 -4.36 4.65
C PHE A 74 -3.92 -3.39 3.88
N ALA A 75 -4.13 -2.08 4.04
CA ALA A 75 -3.32 -1.07 3.36
C ALA A 75 -1.84 -1.20 3.71
N VAL A 76 -1.52 -1.37 5.00
CA VAL A 76 -0.13 -1.55 5.44
C VAL A 76 0.44 -2.86 4.93
N ALA A 77 -0.33 -3.95 4.98
CA ALA A 77 0.11 -5.26 4.48
C ALA A 77 0.41 -5.22 2.98
N VAL A 78 -0.41 -4.54 2.19
CA VAL A 78 -0.19 -4.37 0.75
C VAL A 78 1.10 -3.60 0.50
N ALA A 79 1.31 -2.47 1.17
CA ALA A 79 2.52 -1.67 1.00
C ALA A 79 3.77 -2.45 1.39
N ALA A 80 3.75 -3.13 2.53
CA ALA A 80 4.88 -3.93 3.00
C ALA A 80 5.19 -5.09 2.04
N ALA A 81 4.17 -5.81 1.60
CA ALA A 81 4.33 -6.92 0.65
C ALA A 81 4.85 -6.42 -0.70
N TYR A 82 4.37 -5.28 -1.17
CA TYR A 82 4.85 -4.67 -2.40
C TYR A 82 6.34 -4.33 -2.30
N LEU A 83 6.76 -3.71 -1.20
CA LEU A 83 8.16 -3.36 -1.00
C LEU A 83 9.04 -4.59 -0.88
N HIS A 84 8.56 -5.64 -0.21
CA HIS A 84 9.28 -6.92 -0.15
C HIS A 84 9.47 -7.51 -1.54
N ALA A 85 8.41 -7.54 -2.36
CA ALA A 85 8.46 -8.04 -3.73
C ALA A 85 9.40 -7.20 -4.62
N SER A 86 9.58 -5.93 -4.29
CA SER A 86 10.45 -4.99 -5.02
C SER A 86 11.90 -5.01 -4.52
N GLY A 87 12.24 -5.89 -3.56
CA GLY A 87 13.59 -5.98 -3.02
C GLY A 87 13.90 -4.99 -1.90
N HIS A 88 12.87 -4.37 -1.31
CA HIS A 88 13.01 -3.38 -0.23
C HIS A 88 12.19 -3.79 1.00
N PRO A 89 12.53 -4.92 1.65
CA PRO A 89 11.74 -5.37 2.80
C PRO A 89 11.72 -4.34 3.91
N VAL A 90 10.60 -4.29 4.62
CA VAL A 90 10.40 -3.36 5.72
C VAL A 90 10.21 -4.11 7.03
N ASP A 91 10.57 -3.44 8.12
CA ASP A 91 10.34 -3.90 9.49
C ASP A 91 9.66 -2.73 10.20
N VAL A 92 8.43 -2.92 10.63
CA VAL A 92 7.61 -1.85 11.19
C VAL A 92 6.88 -2.33 12.43
N THR A 93 6.82 -1.47 13.44
CA THR A 93 6.02 -1.72 14.63
C THR A 93 4.55 -1.40 14.36
N SER A 94 3.66 -2.02 15.12
CA SER A 94 2.23 -1.69 15.05
C SER A 94 1.98 -0.21 15.35
N GLU A 95 2.73 0.35 16.28
CA GLU A 95 2.63 1.77 16.66
C GLU A 95 2.96 2.68 15.47
N ASP A 96 4.07 2.42 14.77
CA ASP A 96 4.46 3.21 13.61
C ASP A 96 3.46 3.07 12.47
N ALA A 97 2.93 1.87 12.26
CA ALA A 97 1.91 1.63 11.22
C ALA A 97 0.63 2.40 11.52
N ILE A 98 0.15 2.35 12.75
CA ILE A 98 -1.05 3.08 13.19
C ILE A 98 -0.83 4.59 13.03
N GLY A 99 0.33 5.09 13.43
CA GLY A 99 0.66 6.50 13.30
C GLY A 99 0.60 6.99 11.86
N LEU A 100 1.14 6.21 10.93
CA LEU A 100 1.10 6.58 9.51
C LEU A 100 -0.34 6.56 8.97
N VAL A 101 -1.10 5.52 9.28
CA VAL A 101 -2.49 5.42 8.84
C VAL A 101 -3.32 6.59 9.35
N ASP A 102 -3.14 6.97 10.61
CA ASP A 102 -3.85 8.12 11.18
C ASP A 102 -3.51 9.42 10.45
N ARG A 103 -2.26 9.62 10.09
CA ARG A 103 -1.85 10.81 9.33
C ARG A 103 -2.46 10.85 7.93
N VAL A 104 -2.65 9.70 7.29
CA VAL A 104 -3.35 9.61 6.00
C VAL A 104 -4.84 9.94 6.19
N LEU A 105 -5.47 9.38 7.21
CA LEU A 105 -6.89 9.60 7.49
C LEU A 105 -7.21 11.06 7.80
N THR A 106 -6.33 11.74 8.52
CA THR A 106 -6.53 13.17 8.86
C THR A 106 -6.15 14.12 7.73
N GLY A 107 -5.54 13.60 6.65
CA GLY A 107 -5.06 14.42 5.55
C GLY A 107 -3.70 15.06 5.78
N GLU A 108 -3.02 14.73 6.89
CA GLU A 108 -1.68 15.26 7.18
C GLU A 108 -0.59 14.66 6.28
N ALA A 109 -0.78 13.43 5.81
CA ALA A 109 0.18 12.77 4.94
C ALA A 109 -0.42 12.50 3.57
N ASP A 110 0.18 13.07 2.54
CA ASP A 110 -0.09 12.72 1.15
C ASP A 110 0.79 11.53 0.71
N ALA A 111 0.67 11.11 -0.55
CA ALA A 111 1.42 9.96 -1.03
C ALA A 111 2.94 10.17 -0.95
N ARG A 112 3.42 11.40 -1.14
CA ARG A 112 4.84 11.73 -1.04
C ARG A 112 5.35 11.55 0.39
N GLU A 113 4.59 12.04 1.36
CA GLU A 113 4.93 11.92 2.78
C GLU A 113 4.86 10.48 3.26
N VAL A 114 3.87 9.72 2.76
CA VAL A 114 3.80 8.27 3.00
C VAL A 114 5.06 7.58 2.49
N ALA A 115 5.49 7.90 1.26
CA ALA A 115 6.70 7.30 0.68
C ALA A 115 7.95 7.60 1.53
N ALA A 116 8.08 8.84 2.02
CA ALA A 116 9.19 9.22 2.88
C ALA A 116 9.18 8.41 4.19
N THR A 117 8.00 8.20 4.78
CA THR A 117 7.87 7.40 6.00
C THR A 117 8.21 5.93 5.74
N LEU A 118 7.73 5.36 4.63
CA LEU A 118 8.02 3.96 4.27
C LEU A 118 9.52 3.70 4.13
N LYS A 119 10.28 4.68 3.65
CA LYS A 119 11.74 4.58 3.56
C LYS A 119 12.40 4.41 4.92
N THR A 120 11.81 4.99 5.97
CA THR A 120 12.35 4.86 7.33
C THR A 120 12.12 3.48 7.93
N TRP A 121 11.27 2.67 7.33
CA TRP A 121 10.92 1.33 7.82
C TRP A 121 11.82 0.22 7.24
N ALA A 122 12.86 0.58 6.52
CA ALA A 122 13.74 -0.40 5.88
C ALA A 122 14.23 -1.42 6.92
N ALA A 123 14.09 -2.72 6.60
CA ALA A 123 14.60 -3.78 7.44
C ALA A 123 16.13 -3.75 7.43
N PRO A 124 16.79 -4.08 8.56
CA PRO A 124 18.23 -4.17 8.55
C PRO A 124 18.70 -5.27 7.59
N ASP A 125 19.83 -5.03 6.95
CA ASP A 125 20.44 -6.04 6.08
C ASP A 125 20.82 -7.26 6.91
N ALA A 126 20.44 -8.41 6.42
CA ALA A 126 20.75 -9.67 7.06
C ALA A 126 22.21 -10.07 6.84
#